data_b8c227a2c1cc901d5670e033506da2b6
#
_entry.id   b8c227a2c1cc901d5670e033506da2b6
#
_cell.length_a   1.000
_cell.length_b   1.000
_cell.length_c   1.000
_cell.angle_alpha   90.00
_cell.angle_beta   90.00
_cell.angle_gamma   90.00
#
_symmetry.space_group_name_H-M   'P 1'
#
loop_
_entity.id
_entity.type
_entity.pdbx_description
1 polymer ?
#
loop_
_entity_poly.entity_id
_entity_poly.type
_entity_poly.pdbx_seq_one_letter_code
_entity_poly.pdbx_strand_id
1 'polypeptide(L)'
;MRLENKVCIITGIGAGIGEAIALRFAEEGARLVLNDLNPEAGARVSALAKAKGASSPVFVAGDISKEETGKNLAAAAIEAFGAIHVLVNNAADFTAKSVEDAEVSDWQRVLNVNVIGSALVSKAAIPSLKKQGGSIVNIASMSGIIAQKDFSTYSASKGAIIMMTRTMALDLAPHKVRVNSICPGCIFTSASEREIARLGTTVEEWSKRVTPMHMLNRLGQPIEVANATLFLASDESSFITAEQLMVDGGYIHW
;
A
#
# COMPACT_ATOMS: atom_id res chain seq x y z
N MET A 1 20.10 -8.02 -7.20
CA MET A 1 18.90 -7.16 -6.99
C MET A 1 17.67 -8.05 -6.85
N ARG A 2 16.86 -7.81 -5.83
CA ARG A 2 15.72 -8.70 -5.45
C ARG A 2 14.52 -8.61 -6.40
N LEU A 3 14.39 -7.51 -7.15
CA LEU A 3 13.33 -7.26 -8.13
C LEU A 3 13.87 -6.98 -9.53
N GLU A 4 15.08 -7.45 -9.82
CA GLU A 4 15.70 -7.21 -11.12
C GLU A 4 14.79 -7.66 -12.27
N ASN A 5 14.49 -6.75 -13.18
CA ASN A 5 13.57 -6.93 -14.31
C ASN A 5 12.10 -7.27 -13.95
N LYS A 6 11.72 -7.30 -12.68
CA LYS A 6 10.30 -7.47 -12.30
C LYS A 6 9.53 -6.18 -12.57
N VAL A 7 8.40 -6.28 -13.25
CA VAL A 7 7.48 -5.15 -13.50
C VAL A 7 6.55 -5.01 -12.31
N CYS A 8 6.60 -3.86 -11.65
CA CYS A 8 5.89 -3.59 -10.40
C CYS A 8 4.94 -2.40 -10.58
N ILE A 9 3.65 -2.60 -10.33
CA ILE A 9 2.66 -1.54 -10.21
C ILE A 9 2.57 -1.14 -8.74
N ILE A 10 2.63 0.17 -8.43
CA ILE A 10 2.50 0.70 -7.07
C ILE A 10 1.51 1.86 -7.09
N THR A 11 0.45 1.81 -6.25
CA THR A 11 -0.56 2.86 -6.15
C THR A 11 -0.31 3.77 -4.95
N GLY A 12 -0.67 5.08 -5.08
CA GLY A 12 -0.58 6.04 -3.99
C GLY A 12 0.86 6.39 -3.60
N ILE A 13 1.69 6.74 -4.62
CA ILE A 13 3.14 6.93 -4.41
C ILE A 13 3.50 8.37 -4.01
N GLY A 14 2.54 9.28 -3.94
CA GLY A 14 2.81 10.72 -3.82
C GLY A 14 3.57 11.13 -2.54
N ALA A 15 3.51 10.33 -1.47
CA ALA A 15 4.24 10.59 -0.22
C ALA A 15 4.29 9.34 0.67
N GLY A 16 5.09 9.39 1.72
CA GLY A 16 5.07 8.45 2.84
C GLY A 16 5.43 7.02 2.43
N ILE A 17 4.58 6.04 2.79
CA ILE A 17 4.85 4.62 2.56
C ILE A 17 4.95 4.30 1.07
N GLY A 18 4.04 4.83 0.24
CA GLY A 18 4.05 4.56 -1.20
C GLY A 18 5.29 5.08 -1.91
N GLU A 19 5.74 6.29 -1.57
CA GLU A 19 6.99 6.86 -2.05
C GLU A 19 8.18 5.98 -1.63
N ALA A 20 8.26 5.62 -0.35
CA ALA A 20 9.34 4.77 0.16
C ALA A 20 9.40 3.40 -0.53
N ILE A 21 8.23 2.79 -0.82
CA ILE A 21 8.15 1.54 -1.58
C ILE A 21 8.68 1.73 -3.00
N ALA A 22 8.25 2.80 -3.70
CA ALA A 22 8.68 3.07 -5.07
C ALA A 22 10.20 3.25 -5.15
N LEU A 23 10.79 4.01 -4.23
CA LEU A 23 12.23 4.25 -4.19
C LEU A 23 13.00 2.98 -3.81
N ARG A 24 12.52 2.21 -2.84
CA ARG A 24 13.15 0.96 -2.42
C ARG A 24 13.13 -0.10 -3.53
N PHE A 25 12.03 -0.18 -4.29
CA PHE A 25 11.91 -1.09 -5.43
C PHE A 25 12.82 -0.66 -6.58
N ALA A 26 12.98 0.66 -6.80
CA ALA A 26 13.94 1.20 -7.77
C ALA A 26 15.37 0.75 -7.48
N GLU A 27 15.81 0.82 -6.23
CA GLU A 27 17.14 0.37 -5.77
C GLU A 27 17.36 -1.13 -6.01
N GLU A 28 16.29 -1.92 -6.13
CA GLU A 28 16.34 -3.36 -6.36
C GLU A 28 16.09 -3.77 -7.83
N GLY A 29 16.18 -2.82 -8.75
CA GLY A 29 16.13 -3.08 -10.19
C GLY A 29 14.73 -3.30 -10.76
N ALA A 30 13.68 -2.91 -10.05
CA ALA A 30 12.31 -3.01 -10.53
C ALA A 30 12.04 -2.07 -11.72
N ARG A 31 11.21 -2.53 -12.68
CA ARG A 31 10.57 -1.72 -13.69
C ARG A 31 9.25 -1.20 -13.13
N LEU A 32 9.11 0.11 -12.99
CA LEU A 32 8.04 0.70 -12.19
C LEU A 32 6.93 1.30 -13.04
N VAL A 33 5.68 0.96 -12.68
CA VAL A 33 4.48 1.69 -13.08
C VAL A 33 3.86 2.27 -11.82
N LEU A 34 3.81 3.59 -11.75
CA LEU A 34 3.50 4.37 -10.56
C LEU A 34 2.16 5.08 -10.73
N ASN A 35 1.36 5.12 -9.69
CA ASN A 35 0.07 5.82 -9.71
C ASN A 35 -0.08 6.73 -8.50
N ASP A 36 -0.65 7.89 -8.76
CA ASP A 36 -1.18 8.80 -7.73
C ASP A 36 -2.27 9.69 -8.35
N LEU A 37 -3.08 10.30 -7.49
CA LEU A 37 -4.04 11.33 -7.90
C LEU A 37 -3.33 12.64 -8.31
N ASN A 38 -2.19 12.94 -7.67
CA ASN A 38 -1.46 14.19 -7.87
C ASN A 38 -0.35 14.00 -8.93
N PRO A 39 -0.49 14.62 -10.12
CA PRO A 39 0.49 14.51 -11.20
C PRO A 39 1.87 15.09 -10.83
N GLU A 40 1.92 16.15 -10.03
CA GLU A 40 3.18 16.79 -9.62
C GLU A 40 3.97 15.87 -8.67
N ALA A 41 3.27 15.29 -7.68
CA ALA A 41 3.87 14.29 -6.80
C ALA A 41 4.35 13.06 -7.58
N GLY A 42 3.56 12.62 -8.57
CA GLY A 42 3.93 11.53 -9.47
C GLY A 42 5.20 11.82 -10.27
N ALA A 43 5.30 12.99 -10.88
CA ALA A 43 6.49 13.41 -11.63
C ALA A 43 7.73 13.47 -10.72
N ARG A 44 7.59 14.03 -9.51
CA ARG A 44 8.66 14.10 -8.50
C ARG A 44 9.16 12.71 -8.11
N VAL A 45 8.26 11.81 -7.75
CA VAL A 45 8.64 10.46 -7.31
C VAL A 45 9.22 9.64 -8.46
N SER A 46 8.71 9.80 -9.68
CA SER A 46 9.29 9.16 -10.87
C SER A 46 10.72 9.60 -11.12
N ALA A 47 11.02 10.90 -10.97
CA ALA A 47 12.38 11.42 -11.10
C ALA A 47 13.31 10.87 -10.02
N LEU A 48 12.84 10.80 -8.76
CA LEU A 48 13.58 10.19 -7.65
C LEU A 48 13.83 8.69 -7.87
N ALA A 49 12.83 7.95 -8.32
CA ALA A 49 12.96 6.52 -8.61
C ALA A 49 13.99 6.27 -9.73
N LYS A 50 13.99 7.14 -10.76
CA LYS A 50 15.01 7.09 -11.82
C LYS A 50 16.42 7.33 -11.28
N ALA A 51 16.58 8.30 -10.38
CA ALA A 51 17.87 8.58 -9.72
C ALA A 51 18.33 7.41 -8.81
N LYS A 52 17.39 6.58 -8.32
CA LYS A 52 17.64 5.38 -7.51
C LYS A 52 17.85 4.10 -8.35
N GLY A 53 17.84 4.18 -9.67
CA GLY A 53 18.16 3.07 -10.55
C GLY A 53 17.00 2.50 -11.36
N ALA A 54 15.76 2.98 -11.19
CA ALA A 54 14.65 2.54 -12.04
C ALA A 54 14.85 3.00 -13.49
N SER A 55 14.84 2.04 -14.41
CA SER A 55 14.89 2.34 -15.84
C SER A 55 13.51 2.81 -16.30
N SER A 56 13.40 4.10 -16.67
CA SER A 56 12.21 4.71 -17.29
C SER A 56 10.89 4.39 -16.55
N PRO A 57 10.72 4.83 -15.30
CA PRO A 57 9.46 4.61 -14.59
C PRO A 57 8.30 5.28 -15.33
N VAL A 58 7.18 4.56 -15.46
CA VAL A 58 5.95 5.04 -16.09
C VAL A 58 5.02 5.57 -15.01
N PHE A 59 4.46 6.77 -15.19
CA PHE A 59 3.47 7.34 -14.28
C PHE A 59 2.09 7.41 -14.94
N VAL A 60 1.08 6.95 -14.24
CA VAL A 60 -0.33 7.01 -14.62
C VAL A 60 -1.11 7.77 -13.55
N ALA A 61 -1.50 9.00 -13.84
CA ALA A 61 -2.37 9.77 -12.96
C ALA A 61 -3.79 9.17 -12.95
N GLY A 62 -4.43 9.10 -11.79
CA GLY A 62 -5.82 8.68 -11.72
C GLY A 62 -6.28 8.20 -10.35
N ASP A 63 -7.60 8.27 -10.16
CA ASP A 63 -8.31 7.77 -8.99
C ASP A 63 -8.52 6.26 -9.12
N ILE A 64 -7.92 5.48 -8.23
CA ILE A 64 -8.06 4.02 -8.25
C ILE A 64 -9.49 3.52 -7.99
N SER A 65 -10.36 4.35 -7.42
CA SER A 65 -11.79 4.01 -7.25
C SER A 65 -12.54 3.94 -8.59
N LYS A 66 -11.91 4.37 -9.70
CA LYS A 66 -12.41 4.29 -11.06
C LYS A 66 -11.82 3.09 -11.78
N GLU A 67 -12.67 2.23 -12.33
CA GLU A 67 -12.22 1.02 -13.06
C GLU A 67 -11.25 1.34 -14.21
N GLU A 68 -11.43 2.50 -14.85
CA GLU A 68 -10.58 2.99 -15.92
C GLU A 68 -9.11 3.14 -15.48
N THR A 69 -8.87 3.65 -14.27
CA THR A 69 -7.51 3.79 -13.74
C THR A 69 -6.80 2.44 -13.62
N GLY A 70 -7.48 1.42 -13.12
CA GLY A 70 -6.92 0.07 -13.05
C GLY A 70 -6.58 -0.50 -14.43
N LYS A 71 -7.47 -0.30 -15.42
CA LYS A 71 -7.22 -0.71 -16.82
C LYS A 71 -6.02 0.02 -17.42
N ASN A 72 -5.92 1.34 -17.21
CA ASN A 72 -4.82 2.15 -17.72
C ASN A 72 -3.47 1.75 -17.10
N LEU A 73 -3.44 1.44 -15.80
CA LEU A 73 -2.24 0.94 -15.12
C LEU A 73 -1.75 -0.39 -15.70
N ALA A 74 -2.67 -1.35 -15.87
CA ALA A 74 -2.32 -2.63 -16.46
C ALA A 74 -1.88 -2.50 -17.92
N ALA A 75 -2.57 -1.67 -18.73
CA ALA A 75 -2.21 -1.41 -20.11
C ALA A 75 -0.82 -0.76 -20.23
N ALA A 76 -0.53 0.26 -19.41
CA ALA A 76 0.77 0.93 -19.38
C ALA A 76 1.91 -0.04 -19.02
N ALA A 77 1.68 -0.95 -18.06
CA ALA A 77 2.67 -1.97 -17.69
C ALA A 77 2.96 -2.95 -18.83
N ILE A 78 1.91 -3.39 -19.53
CA ILE A 78 2.06 -4.33 -20.65
C ILE A 78 2.71 -3.63 -21.86
N GLU A 79 2.30 -2.41 -22.17
CA GLU A 79 2.85 -1.63 -23.29
C GLU A 79 4.34 -1.32 -23.08
N ALA A 80 4.71 -0.84 -21.89
CA ALA A 80 6.09 -0.44 -21.61
C ALA A 80 7.04 -1.61 -21.35
N PHE A 81 6.55 -2.70 -20.73
CA PHE A 81 7.41 -3.75 -20.19
C PHE A 81 6.97 -5.19 -20.49
N GLY A 82 5.83 -5.38 -21.13
CA GLY A 82 5.33 -6.69 -21.59
C GLY A 82 4.68 -7.58 -20.52
N ALA A 83 4.74 -7.23 -19.23
CA ALA A 83 4.28 -8.08 -18.14
C ALA A 83 3.90 -7.28 -16.87
N ILE A 84 3.26 -7.95 -15.91
CA ILE A 84 3.10 -7.50 -14.53
C ILE A 84 3.54 -8.66 -13.61
N HIS A 85 4.52 -8.43 -12.76
CA HIS A 85 5.05 -9.42 -11.81
C HIS A 85 4.63 -9.13 -10.37
N VAL A 86 4.49 -7.86 -10.03
CA VAL A 86 4.14 -7.40 -8.68
C VAL A 86 3.09 -6.30 -8.75
N LEU A 87 2.11 -6.38 -7.85
CA LEU A 87 1.17 -5.31 -7.59
C LEU A 87 1.26 -4.92 -6.11
N VAL A 88 1.43 -3.62 -5.82
CA VAL A 88 1.31 -3.07 -4.48
C VAL A 88 0.11 -2.13 -4.42
N ASN A 89 -0.94 -2.54 -3.72
CA ASN A 89 -2.10 -1.72 -3.41
C ASN A 89 -1.81 -0.92 -2.14
N ASN A 90 -1.33 0.31 -2.30
CA ASN A 90 -0.99 1.20 -1.19
C ASN A 90 -1.90 2.43 -1.10
N ALA A 91 -2.46 2.92 -2.20
CA ALA A 91 -3.35 4.08 -2.16
C ALA A 91 -4.50 3.88 -1.18
N ALA A 92 -4.75 4.88 -0.35
CA ALA A 92 -5.79 4.83 0.66
C ALA A 92 -6.33 6.23 0.99
N ASP A 93 -7.59 6.26 1.39
CA ASP A 93 -8.25 7.39 2.03
C ASP A 93 -8.49 7.11 3.51
N PHE A 94 -8.51 8.17 4.31
CA PHE A 94 -8.66 8.11 5.75
C PHE A 94 -9.63 9.19 6.24
N THR A 95 -10.54 8.79 7.12
CA THR A 95 -11.42 9.70 7.84
C THR A 95 -11.46 9.28 9.31
N ALA A 96 -11.14 10.22 10.19
CA ALA A 96 -11.21 10.03 11.64
C ALA A 96 -12.58 10.50 12.14
N LYS A 97 -13.53 9.57 12.27
CA LYS A 97 -14.87 9.79 12.82
C LYS A 97 -15.37 8.54 13.55
N SER A 98 -16.18 8.75 14.59
CA SER A 98 -16.96 7.67 15.22
C SER A 98 -18.04 7.15 14.26
N VAL A 99 -18.71 6.06 14.62
CA VAL A 99 -19.88 5.58 13.82
C VAL A 99 -21.01 6.59 13.86
N GLU A 100 -21.19 7.28 14.99
CA GLU A 100 -22.23 8.28 15.20
C GLU A 100 -22.03 9.52 14.31
N ASP A 101 -20.76 9.93 14.11
CA ASP A 101 -20.40 11.15 13.38
C ASP A 101 -20.10 10.93 11.89
N ALA A 102 -19.88 9.68 11.48
CA ALA A 102 -19.51 9.35 10.11
C ALA A 102 -20.73 9.37 9.18
N GLU A 103 -20.68 10.26 8.20
CA GLU A 103 -21.68 10.37 7.16
C GLU A 103 -21.58 9.24 6.13
N VAL A 104 -22.67 8.96 5.40
CA VAL A 104 -22.68 7.96 4.32
C VAL A 104 -21.59 8.27 3.28
N SER A 105 -21.36 9.54 2.99
CA SER A 105 -20.30 9.98 2.07
C SER A 105 -18.89 9.64 2.55
N ASP A 106 -18.63 9.66 3.86
CA ASP A 106 -17.35 9.25 4.43
C ASP A 106 -17.13 7.75 4.23
N TRP A 107 -18.17 6.93 4.52
CA TRP A 107 -18.16 5.50 4.28
C TRP A 107 -17.91 5.17 2.80
N GLN A 108 -18.68 5.80 1.91
CA GLN A 108 -18.54 5.58 0.47
C GLN A 108 -17.14 5.93 -0.02
N ARG A 109 -16.61 7.09 0.36
CA ARG A 109 -15.29 7.55 -0.07
C ARG A 109 -14.19 6.59 0.41
N VAL A 110 -14.15 6.25 1.70
CA VAL A 110 -13.12 5.38 2.27
C VAL A 110 -13.21 3.95 1.70
N LEU A 111 -14.42 3.37 1.59
CA LEU A 111 -14.58 2.03 1.02
C LEU A 111 -14.31 2.01 -0.49
N ASN A 112 -14.71 3.04 -1.23
CA ASN A 112 -14.46 3.12 -2.67
C ASN A 112 -12.96 3.17 -2.98
N VAL A 113 -12.17 3.95 -2.23
CA VAL A 113 -10.74 4.00 -2.45
C VAL A 113 -10.05 2.75 -1.92
N ASN A 114 -10.23 2.45 -0.62
CA ASN A 114 -9.40 1.43 0.04
C ASN A 114 -9.73 0.00 -0.42
N VAL A 115 -11.02 -0.32 -0.55
CA VAL A 115 -11.47 -1.69 -0.84
C VAL A 115 -11.75 -1.87 -2.33
N ILE A 116 -12.69 -1.09 -2.87
CA ILE A 116 -13.11 -1.24 -4.27
C ILE A 116 -11.96 -0.88 -5.21
N GLY A 117 -11.25 0.22 -4.94
CA GLY A 117 -10.11 0.64 -5.74
C GLY A 117 -8.99 -0.41 -5.79
N SER A 118 -8.61 -0.95 -4.63
CA SER A 118 -7.63 -2.05 -4.57
C SER A 118 -8.10 -3.29 -5.34
N ALA A 119 -9.40 -3.62 -5.26
CA ALA A 119 -9.98 -4.73 -6.00
C ALA A 119 -9.97 -4.48 -7.52
N LEU A 120 -10.28 -3.25 -7.97
CA LEU A 120 -10.31 -2.88 -9.40
C LEU A 120 -8.91 -2.92 -10.03
N VAL A 121 -7.89 -2.39 -9.32
CA VAL A 121 -6.50 -2.47 -9.79
C VAL A 121 -6.04 -3.92 -9.82
N SER A 122 -6.36 -4.71 -8.80
CA SER A 122 -6.05 -6.15 -8.77
C SER A 122 -6.72 -6.90 -9.93
N LYS A 123 -8.02 -6.66 -10.17
CA LYS A 123 -8.77 -7.25 -11.29
C LYS A 123 -8.06 -7.00 -12.63
N ALA A 124 -7.56 -5.80 -12.84
CA ALA A 124 -6.86 -5.44 -14.08
C ALA A 124 -5.48 -6.11 -14.20
N ALA A 125 -4.75 -6.29 -13.09
CA ALA A 125 -3.41 -6.89 -13.08
C ALA A 125 -3.42 -8.44 -13.15
N ILE A 126 -4.45 -9.09 -12.58
CA ILE A 126 -4.55 -10.55 -12.46
C ILE A 126 -4.36 -11.30 -13.78
N PRO A 127 -4.90 -10.90 -14.94
CA PRO A 127 -4.69 -11.62 -16.19
C PRO A 127 -3.21 -11.76 -16.58
N SER A 128 -2.38 -10.76 -16.29
CA SER A 128 -0.94 -10.83 -16.53
C SER A 128 -0.24 -11.67 -15.45
N LEU A 129 -0.57 -11.46 -14.17
CA LEU A 129 -0.01 -12.23 -13.06
C LEU A 129 -0.24 -13.75 -13.22
N LYS A 130 -1.41 -14.17 -13.70
CA LYS A 130 -1.73 -15.59 -13.89
C LYS A 130 -0.86 -16.28 -14.97
N LYS A 131 -0.26 -15.52 -15.89
CA LYS A 131 0.54 -16.11 -16.99
C LYS A 131 1.89 -16.65 -16.50
N GLN A 132 2.47 -16.05 -15.45
CA GLN A 132 3.84 -16.33 -15.03
C GLN A 132 4.03 -16.51 -13.51
N GLY A 133 2.95 -16.39 -12.76
CA GLY A 133 3.02 -16.23 -11.31
C GLY A 133 3.35 -14.80 -10.92
N GLY A 134 3.36 -14.50 -9.63
CA GLY A 134 3.71 -13.17 -9.15
C GLY A 134 3.30 -12.91 -7.71
N SER A 135 3.32 -11.64 -7.32
CA SER A 135 2.97 -11.23 -5.95
C SER A 135 2.04 -10.02 -5.94
N ILE A 136 1.01 -10.08 -5.10
CA ILE A 136 0.18 -8.94 -4.74
C ILE A 136 0.43 -8.63 -3.26
N VAL A 137 0.78 -7.39 -2.94
CA VAL A 137 0.95 -6.90 -1.58
C VAL A 137 -0.05 -5.79 -1.31
N ASN A 138 -0.96 -6.03 -0.38
CA ASN A 138 -1.98 -5.07 0.02
C ASN A 138 -1.52 -4.34 1.29
N ILE A 139 -1.46 -3.01 1.28
CA ILE A 139 -1.16 -2.24 2.49
C ILE A 139 -2.45 -2.07 3.30
N ALA A 140 -2.59 -2.95 4.30
CA ALA A 140 -3.67 -2.91 5.29
C ALA A 140 -3.33 -1.89 6.42
N SER A 141 -3.53 -2.28 7.67
CA SER A 141 -3.17 -1.52 8.88
C SER A 141 -3.39 -2.40 10.11
N MET A 142 -2.71 -2.12 11.20
CA MET A 142 -3.07 -2.64 12.52
C MET A 142 -4.52 -2.29 12.88
N SER A 143 -5.05 -1.16 12.39
CA SER A 143 -6.45 -0.73 12.58
C SER A 143 -7.49 -1.70 11.99
N GLY A 144 -7.09 -2.60 11.10
CA GLY A 144 -7.95 -3.69 10.61
C GLY A 144 -8.03 -4.89 11.56
N ILE A 145 -7.25 -4.87 12.65
CA ILE A 145 -7.13 -5.97 13.63
C ILE A 145 -7.56 -5.50 15.02
N ILE A 146 -7.15 -4.30 15.41
CA ILE A 146 -7.48 -3.71 16.72
C ILE A 146 -8.43 -2.53 16.57
N ALA A 147 -9.20 -2.26 17.62
CA ALA A 147 -10.06 -1.09 17.68
C ALA A 147 -9.26 0.18 17.98
N GLN A 148 -9.56 1.25 17.27
CA GLN A 148 -9.06 2.59 17.55
C GLN A 148 -10.23 3.56 17.58
N LYS A 149 -10.21 4.48 18.56
CA LYS A 149 -11.26 5.47 18.72
C LYS A 149 -11.35 6.36 17.48
N ASP A 150 -12.56 6.63 17.01
CA ASP A 150 -12.89 7.48 15.86
C ASP A 150 -12.35 6.97 14.51
N PHE A 151 -12.03 5.68 14.37
CA PHE A 151 -11.50 5.09 13.14
C PHE A 151 -12.49 4.15 12.44
N SER A 152 -13.82 4.35 12.64
CA SER A 152 -14.84 3.37 12.22
C SER A 152 -14.77 3.00 10.74
N THR A 153 -14.78 3.99 9.83
CA THR A 153 -14.74 3.75 8.39
C THR A 153 -13.39 3.14 7.94
N TYR A 154 -12.31 3.68 8.48
CA TYR A 154 -10.96 3.23 8.14
C TYR A 154 -10.68 1.82 8.62
N SER A 155 -10.96 1.52 9.90
CA SER A 155 -10.77 0.18 10.47
C SER A 155 -11.59 -0.86 9.73
N ALA A 156 -12.85 -0.58 9.42
CA ALA A 156 -13.69 -1.46 8.61
C ALA A 156 -13.07 -1.72 7.23
N SER A 157 -12.57 -0.68 6.55
CA SER A 157 -11.91 -0.83 5.25
C SER A 157 -10.64 -1.68 5.33
N LYS A 158 -9.82 -1.49 6.37
CA LYS A 158 -8.56 -2.23 6.54
C LYS A 158 -8.79 -3.68 6.97
N GLY A 159 -9.83 -3.95 7.76
CA GLY A 159 -10.31 -5.32 8.02
C GLY A 159 -10.78 -6.03 6.75
N ALA A 160 -11.53 -5.32 5.89
CA ALA A 160 -11.94 -5.83 4.59
C ALA A 160 -10.75 -6.17 3.69
N ILE A 161 -9.69 -5.34 3.65
CA ILE A 161 -8.44 -5.61 2.91
C ILE A 161 -7.77 -6.89 3.40
N ILE A 162 -7.69 -7.12 4.72
CA ILE A 162 -7.10 -8.34 5.29
C ILE A 162 -7.87 -9.57 4.81
N MET A 163 -9.20 -9.56 4.88
CA MET A 163 -9.99 -10.70 4.43
C MET A 163 -9.96 -10.87 2.91
N MET A 164 -10.02 -9.77 2.14
CA MET A 164 -9.87 -9.80 0.68
C MET A 164 -8.52 -10.42 0.29
N THR A 165 -7.43 -10.10 1.00
CA THR A 165 -6.10 -10.69 0.79
C THR A 165 -6.14 -12.21 0.88
N ARG A 166 -6.76 -12.75 1.93
CA ARG A 166 -6.87 -14.20 2.15
C ARG A 166 -7.69 -14.90 1.07
N THR A 167 -8.82 -14.32 0.70
CA THR A 167 -9.66 -14.86 -0.38
C THR A 167 -8.94 -14.83 -1.72
N MET A 168 -8.31 -13.71 -2.07
CA MET A 168 -7.52 -13.60 -3.30
C MET A 168 -6.34 -14.60 -3.31
N ALA A 169 -5.70 -14.83 -2.17
CA ALA A 169 -4.61 -15.80 -2.05
C ALA A 169 -5.11 -17.22 -2.40
N LEU A 170 -6.28 -17.60 -1.88
CA LEU A 170 -6.90 -18.89 -2.17
C LEU A 170 -7.24 -19.03 -3.67
N ASP A 171 -7.89 -18.02 -4.24
CA ASP A 171 -8.33 -18.01 -5.64
C ASP A 171 -7.15 -18.04 -6.64
N LEU A 172 -6.02 -17.41 -6.28
CA LEU A 172 -4.89 -17.21 -7.17
C LEU A 172 -3.74 -18.22 -6.97
N ALA A 173 -3.77 -19.00 -5.89
CA ALA A 173 -2.75 -20.01 -5.60
C ALA A 173 -2.55 -21.03 -6.74
N PRO A 174 -3.60 -21.55 -7.45
CA PRO A 174 -3.44 -22.45 -8.59
C PRO A 174 -2.62 -21.84 -9.74
N HIS A 175 -2.53 -20.51 -9.78
CA HIS A 175 -1.78 -19.75 -10.78
C HIS A 175 -0.40 -19.29 -10.28
N LYS A 176 0.08 -19.78 -9.13
CA LYS A 176 1.34 -19.41 -8.50
C LYS A 176 1.43 -17.89 -8.21
N VAL A 177 0.30 -17.23 -7.96
CA VAL A 177 0.25 -15.84 -7.52
C VAL A 177 0.07 -15.83 -6.02
N ARG A 178 1.02 -15.24 -5.31
CA ARG A 178 0.95 -15.03 -3.86
C ARG A 178 0.23 -13.71 -3.56
N VAL A 179 -0.58 -13.70 -2.53
CA VAL A 179 -1.26 -12.48 -2.08
C VAL A 179 -1.09 -12.35 -0.58
N ASN A 180 -0.48 -11.25 -0.14
CA ASN A 180 -0.21 -10.98 1.26
C ASN A 180 -0.61 -9.55 1.61
N SER A 181 -0.79 -9.27 2.89
CA SER A 181 -1.00 -7.93 3.41
C SER A 181 0.11 -7.53 4.36
N ILE A 182 0.39 -6.23 4.41
CA ILE A 182 1.20 -5.60 5.44
C ILE A 182 0.28 -4.78 6.33
N CYS A 183 0.47 -4.89 7.63
CA CYS A 183 -0.27 -4.16 8.65
C CYS A 183 0.70 -3.20 9.39
N PRO A 184 0.91 -1.98 8.88
CA PRO A 184 1.72 -0.99 9.58
C PRO A 184 1.09 -0.57 10.89
N GLY A 185 1.94 -0.29 11.88
CA GLY A 185 1.58 0.45 13.10
C GLY A 185 1.58 1.96 12.84
N CYS A 186 1.94 2.73 13.88
CA CYS A 186 2.10 4.17 13.72
C CYS A 186 3.40 4.48 12.97
N ILE A 187 3.28 4.81 11.70
CA ILE A 187 4.39 5.21 10.83
C ILE A 187 4.38 6.74 10.69
N PHE A 188 5.51 7.39 10.94
CA PHE A 188 5.61 8.83 10.79
C PHE A 188 5.63 9.22 9.30
N THR A 189 4.57 9.88 8.86
CA THR A 189 4.34 10.27 7.46
C THR A 189 3.62 11.62 7.41
N SER A 190 3.45 12.19 6.22
CA SER A 190 2.60 13.37 6.02
C SER A 190 1.14 13.17 6.47
N ALA A 191 0.65 11.93 6.53
CA ALA A 191 -0.65 11.62 7.13
C ALA A 191 -0.64 11.84 8.64
N SER A 192 0.45 11.45 9.33
CA SER A 192 0.64 11.72 10.76
C SER A 192 0.71 13.23 11.04
N GLU A 193 1.41 13.99 10.20
CA GLU A 193 1.49 15.46 10.32
C GLU A 193 0.12 16.11 10.18
N ARG A 194 -0.70 15.67 9.23
CA ARG A 194 -2.08 16.16 9.09
C ARG A 194 -2.94 15.81 10.30
N GLU A 195 -2.79 14.62 10.86
CA GLU A 195 -3.52 14.22 12.07
C GLU A 195 -3.08 15.02 13.29
N ILE A 196 -1.80 15.27 13.47
CA ILE A 196 -1.25 16.13 14.53
C ILE A 196 -1.84 17.54 14.43
N ALA A 197 -1.87 18.11 13.21
CA ALA A 197 -2.46 19.42 12.97
C ALA A 197 -3.98 19.43 13.27
N ARG A 198 -4.71 18.37 12.87
CA ARG A 198 -6.14 18.22 13.17
C ARG A 198 -6.42 18.17 14.67
N LEU A 199 -5.54 17.55 15.44
CA LEU A 199 -5.66 17.43 16.89
C LEU A 199 -5.22 18.70 17.64
N GLY A 200 -4.66 19.71 16.95
CA GLY A 200 -4.16 20.94 17.56
C GLY A 200 -3.00 20.71 18.52
N THR A 201 -2.18 19.66 18.29
CA THR A 201 -1.06 19.28 19.16
C THR A 201 0.27 19.40 18.42
N THR A 202 1.39 19.22 19.10
CA THR A 202 2.73 19.21 18.50
C THR A 202 3.18 17.80 18.18
N VAL A 203 4.18 17.68 17.28
CA VAL A 203 4.82 16.38 16.97
C VAL A 203 5.38 15.75 18.24
N GLU A 204 5.98 16.54 19.11
CA GLU A 204 6.59 16.06 20.36
C GLU A 204 5.53 15.49 21.32
N GLU A 205 4.45 16.23 21.57
CA GLU A 205 3.36 15.79 22.46
C GLU A 205 2.64 14.55 21.91
N TRP A 206 2.36 14.55 20.60
CA TRP A 206 1.75 13.39 19.95
C TRP A 206 2.67 12.17 20.02
N SER A 207 3.97 12.32 19.76
CA SER A 207 4.96 11.25 19.86
C SER A 207 5.05 10.70 21.29
N LYS A 208 5.13 11.55 22.32
CA LYS A 208 5.13 11.12 23.72
C LYS A 208 3.91 10.25 24.09
N ARG A 209 2.78 10.49 23.43
CA ARG A 209 1.55 9.71 23.66
C ARG A 209 1.55 8.38 22.90
N VAL A 210 2.08 8.35 21.68
CA VAL A 210 1.94 7.22 20.77
C VAL A 210 3.13 6.25 20.84
N THR A 211 4.35 6.74 21.06
CA THR A 211 5.54 5.87 21.07
C THR A 211 5.50 4.80 22.18
N PRO A 212 5.03 5.08 23.40
CA PRO A 212 4.95 4.05 24.45
C PRO A 212 3.97 2.90 24.13
N MET A 213 3.11 3.08 23.13
CA MET A 213 2.19 2.02 22.67
C MET A 213 2.89 0.97 21.80
N HIS A 214 4.16 1.17 21.47
CA HIS A 214 4.99 0.22 20.72
C HIS A 214 6.04 -0.39 21.65
N MET A 215 6.24 -1.71 21.60
CA MET A 215 7.31 -2.36 22.38
C MET A 215 8.69 -1.75 22.08
N LEU A 216 8.93 -1.35 20.83
CA LEU A 216 10.17 -0.71 20.41
C LEU A 216 10.29 0.76 20.83
N ASN A 217 9.26 1.31 21.52
CA ASN A 217 9.20 2.65 22.09
C ASN A 217 9.60 3.77 21.09
N ARG A 218 9.20 3.64 19.85
CA ARG A 218 9.38 4.63 18.79
C ARG A 218 8.33 4.48 17.69
N LEU A 219 8.19 5.50 16.88
CA LEU A 219 7.40 5.44 15.64
C LEU A 219 8.15 4.64 14.57
N GLY A 220 7.41 3.96 13.71
CA GLY A 220 7.97 3.37 12.51
C GLY A 220 8.29 4.42 11.45
N GLN A 221 9.19 4.06 10.52
CA GLN A 221 9.56 4.87 9.38
C GLN A 221 9.02 4.24 8.08
N PRO A 222 8.67 5.04 7.06
CA PRO A 222 8.18 4.52 5.78
C PRO A 222 9.09 3.45 5.15
N ILE A 223 10.39 3.59 5.30
CA ILE A 223 11.37 2.62 4.78
C ILE A 223 11.24 1.23 5.43
N GLU A 224 10.80 1.13 6.68
CA GLU A 224 10.61 -0.15 7.36
C GLU A 224 9.43 -0.92 6.75
N VAL A 225 8.36 -0.21 6.39
CA VAL A 225 7.23 -0.78 5.64
C VAL A 225 7.65 -1.15 4.21
N ALA A 226 8.45 -0.31 3.56
CA ALA A 226 8.96 -0.58 2.22
C ALA A 226 9.86 -1.83 2.17
N ASN A 227 10.69 -2.06 3.19
CA ASN A 227 11.53 -3.27 3.29
C ASN A 227 10.68 -4.55 3.45
N ALA A 228 9.63 -4.51 4.27
CA ALA A 228 8.69 -5.62 4.43
C ALA A 228 7.90 -5.86 3.12
N THR A 229 7.50 -4.78 2.43
CA THR A 229 6.83 -4.87 1.13
C THR A 229 7.74 -5.51 0.09
N LEU A 230 9.00 -5.11 0.05
CA LEU A 230 10.02 -5.69 -0.83
C LEU A 230 10.21 -7.19 -0.57
N PHE A 231 10.28 -7.61 0.69
CA PHE A 231 10.36 -9.03 1.05
C PHE A 231 9.17 -9.82 0.49
N LEU A 232 7.94 -9.36 0.73
CA LEU A 232 6.74 -10.03 0.23
C LEU A 232 6.58 -9.97 -1.30
N ALA A 233 7.14 -8.95 -1.95
CA ALA A 233 7.13 -8.82 -3.40
C ALA A 233 8.15 -9.74 -4.08
N SER A 234 9.26 -10.07 -3.41
CA SER A 234 10.38 -10.84 -3.95
C SER A 234 10.17 -12.36 -3.85
N ASP A 235 11.05 -13.11 -4.51
CA ASP A 235 11.04 -14.56 -4.49
C ASP A 235 11.51 -15.15 -3.13
N GLU A 236 12.07 -14.32 -2.23
CA GLU A 236 12.44 -14.72 -0.86
C GLU A 236 11.22 -15.16 -0.03
N SER A 237 10.03 -14.66 -0.35
CA SER A 237 8.76 -15.04 0.28
C SER A 237 7.96 -16.08 -0.53
N SER A 238 8.65 -16.92 -1.32
CA SER A 238 8.04 -17.86 -2.26
C SER A 238 7.06 -18.86 -1.64
N PHE A 239 7.15 -19.13 -0.34
CA PHE A 239 6.25 -20.01 0.41
C PHE A 239 5.33 -19.25 1.38
N ILE A 240 5.15 -17.93 1.18
CA ILE A 240 4.30 -17.07 2.02
C ILE A 240 3.15 -16.54 1.17
N THR A 241 1.91 -16.91 1.53
CA THR A 241 0.67 -16.39 0.93
C THR A 241 -0.44 -16.38 1.98
N ALA A 242 -1.45 -15.52 1.80
CA ALA A 242 -2.54 -15.26 2.75
C ALA A 242 -2.08 -14.67 4.10
N GLU A 243 -0.83 -14.22 4.21
CA GLU A 243 -0.24 -13.69 5.44
C GLU A 243 -0.64 -12.23 5.67
N GLN A 244 -0.73 -11.85 6.95
CA GLN A 244 -0.83 -10.48 7.40
C GLN A 244 0.42 -10.11 8.21
N LEU A 245 1.43 -9.58 7.56
CA LEU A 245 2.69 -9.25 8.19
C LEU A 245 2.59 -7.94 8.97
N MET A 246 2.79 -8.02 10.29
CA MET A 246 2.82 -6.84 11.16
C MET A 246 4.14 -6.09 11.00
N VAL A 247 4.05 -4.76 10.84
CA VAL A 247 5.19 -3.83 10.83
C VAL A 247 4.84 -2.68 11.78
N ASP A 248 4.73 -2.98 13.06
CA ASP A 248 4.09 -2.15 14.07
C ASP A 248 4.91 -1.95 15.35
N GLY A 249 6.16 -2.39 15.37
CA GLY A 249 7.02 -2.29 16.55
C GLY A 249 6.49 -3.03 17.78
N GLY A 250 5.63 -4.06 17.57
CA GLY A 250 5.02 -4.86 18.62
C GLY A 250 3.73 -4.26 19.21
N TYR A 251 3.14 -3.26 18.55
CA TYR A 251 1.96 -2.54 19.07
C TYR A 251 0.79 -3.47 19.43
N ILE A 252 0.45 -4.45 18.59
CA ILE A 252 -0.72 -5.30 18.83
C ILE A 252 -0.49 -6.48 19.79
N HIS A 253 0.73 -6.66 20.26
CA HIS A 253 1.12 -7.87 21.04
C HIS A 253 1.40 -7.60 22.50
N TRP A 254 1.02 -6.43 23.04
CA TRP A 254 1.22 -6.14 24.45
C TRP A 254 0.07 -5.34 25.09
#